data_1cf518c3c7bc954c0afd62b7a6d37fc0
#
_entry.id   1cf518c3c7bc954c0afd62b7a6d37fc0
#
_cell.length_a   1.000
_cell.length_b   1.000
_cell.length_c   1.000
_cell.angle_alpha   90.00
_cell.angle_beta   90.00
_cell.angle_gamma   90.00
#
_symmetry.space_group_name_H-M   'P 1'
#
loop_
_entity.id
_entity.type
_entity.pdbx_description
1 polymer ?
#
loop_
_entity_poly.entity_id
_entity_poly.type
_entity_poly.pdbx_seq_one_letter_code
_entity_poly.pdbx_strand_id
1 'polypeptide(L)'
;LHLLSRRQRQMCIRDRYHVDAIQAYGKYKIYPKKLGIDLLSVSGHKIHGPKGSGFLFINDKTRIKPIIYGGGQQKGMRSGTENVPAIAGLATAVKLIYNNDFESKIAHLYELKDYFIDELEKLPDVQVNSKKGMDSAPQIVSASFKGVRAEVLLHSLEDKGIYVSSGSACSSNKPGLSNTLVAIGLDKELLDSTLRFSFCYETTKEELEYTIETLKQLLPMLRKYTRR
;
A
#
# COMPACT_ATOMS: atom_id res chain seq x y z
N LEU A 1 14.40 5.50 -3.98
CA LEU A 1 15.30 6.27 -3.08
C LEU A 1 15.62 5.50 -1.80
N HIS A 2 14.66 4.83 -1.15
CA HIS A 2 14.92 4.02 0.05
C HIS A 2 15.80 2.79 -0.20
N LEU A 3 15.81 2.24 -1.39
CA LEU A 3 16.64 1.10 -1.77
C LEU A 3 18.14 1.43 -1.78
N LEU A 4 18.52 2.62 -2.24
CA LEU A 4 19.92 3.06 -2.28
C LEU A 4 20.48 3.37 -0.88
N SER A 5 19.69 3.98 0.00
CA SER A 5 20.14 4.33 1.37
C SER A 5 20.34 3.08 2.26
N ARG A 6 19.59 1.99 2.02
CA ARG A 6 19.82 0.72 2.73
C ARG A 6 21.06 0.00 2.23
N ARG A 7 21.40 0.11 0.93
CA ARG A 7 22.65 -0.43 0.39
C ARG A 7 23.89 0.20 1.07
N GLN A 8 23.82 1.48 1.41
CA GLN A 8 24.89 2.18 2.13
C GLN A 8 25.04 1.72 3.60
N ARG A 9 24.03 1.05 4.17
CA ARG A 9 24.06 0.51 5.54
C ARG A 9 24.54 -0.95 5.61
N GLN A 10 24.76 -1.61 4.47
CA GLN A 10 25.38 -2.92 4.43
C GLN A 10 26.87 -2.76 4.77
N MET A 11 27.21 -2.92 6.04
CA MET A 11 28.59 -2.76 6.54
C MET A 11 29.42 -4.04 6.41
N CYS A 12 28.79 -5.15 6.00
CA CYS A 12 29.44 -6.45 5.95
C CYS A 12 29.12 -7.18 4.64
N ILE A 13 30.13 -7.74 3.99
CA ILE A 13 30.02 -8.56 2.78
C ILE A 13 29.13 -9.81 2.96
N ARG A 14 28.81 -10.18 4.20
CA ARG A 14 27.94 -11.32 4.56
C ARG A 14 26.49 -10.94 4.81
N ASP A 15 26.17 -9.64 4.78
CA ASP A 15 24.80 -9.18 4.98
C ASP A 15 23.91 -9.66 3.85
N ARG A 16 22.65 -9.93 4.19
CA ARG A 16 21.60 -10.28 3.26
C ARG A 16 20.61 -9.13 3.17
N TYR A 17 20.20 -8.84 1.94
CA TYR A 17 19.22 -7.79 1.68
C TYR A 17 17.88 -8.42 1.34
N HIS A 18 16.96 -8.38 2.30
CA HIS A 18 15.58 -8.82 2.12
C HIS A 18 14.67 -7.59 1.91
N VAL A 19 13.87 -7.64 0.87
CA VAL A 19 12.87 -6.62 0.54
C VAL A 19 11.48 -7.21 0.73
N ASP A 20 10.68 -6.60 1.60
CA ASP A 20 9.24 -6.77 1.58
C ASP A 20 8.68 -5.90 0.45
N ALA A 21 8.32 -6.54 -0.66
CA ALA A 21 7.77 -5.87 -1.84
C ALA A 21 6.25 -5.98 -1.94
N ILE A 22 5.57 -6.37 -0.85
CA ILE A 22 4.12 -6.62 -0.85
C ILE A 22 3.34 -5.41 -1.38
N GLN A 23 3.74 -4.19 -1.06
CA GLN A 23 3.09 -2.96 -1.52
C GLN A 23 3.69 -2.39 -2.81
N ALA A 24 4.90 -2.79 -3.18
CA ALA A 24 5.62 -2.27 -4.35
C ALA A 24 5.45 -3.14 -5.60
N TYR A 25 5.30 -4.46 -5.42
CA TYR A 25 5.13 -5.39 -6.53
C TYR A 25 3.80 -5.11 -7.26
N GLY A 26 3.87 -5.10 -8.57
CA GLY A 26 2.72 -4.70 -9.40
C GLY A 26 2.55 -3.18 -9.57
N LYS A 27 3.33 -2.34 -8.86
CA LYS A 27 3.35 -0.87 -9.04
C LYS A 27 4.67 -0.39 -9.62
N TYR A 28 5.72 -1.17 -9.44
CA TYR A 28 7.06 -0.91 -9.96
C TYR A 28 7.61 -2.15 -10.65
N LYS A 29 8.42 -1.95 -11.72
CA LYS A 29 9.22 -3.04 -12.29
C LYS A 29 10.42 -3.29 -11.40
N ILE A 30 10.41 -4.41 -10.69
CA ILE A 30 11.47 -4.81 -9.76
C ILE A 30 12.32 -5.88 -10.41
N TYR A 31 13.61 -5.61 -10.59
CA TYR A 31 14.61 -6.55 -11.11
C TYR A 31 15.57 -6.96 -9.98
N PRO A 32 15.26 -8.00 -9.19
CA PRO A 32 16.00 -8.30 -7.95
C PRO A 32 17.50 -8.46 -8.17
N LYS A 33 17.91 -9.17 -9.22
CA LYS A 33 19.34 -9.36 -9.53
C LYS A 33 20.07 -8.05 -9.84
N LYS A 34 19.44 -7.13 -10.60
CA LYS A 34 20.02 -5.82 -10.90
C LYS A 34 20.10 -4.91 -9.68
N LEU A 35 19.15 -5.04 -8.77
CA LEU A 35 19.07 -4.25 -7.53
C LEU A 35 19.92 -4.85 -6.38
N GLY A 36 20.55 -6.01 -6.59
CA GLY A 36 21.32 -6.70 -5.56
C GLY A 36 20.47 -7.19 -4.38
N ILE A 37 19.21 -7.56 -4.66
CA ILE A 37 18.30 -8.10 -3.67
C ILE A 37 18.57 -9.60 -3.51
N ASP A 38 18.76 -10.05 -2.27
CA ASP A 38 18.95 -11.45 -1.93
C ASP A 38 17.63 -12.20 -1.74
N LEU A 39 16.65 -11.55 -1.13
CA LEU A 39 15.33 -12.10 -0.85
C LEU A 39 14.25 -11.04 -1.15
N LEU A 40 13.13 -11.46 -1.75
CA LEU A 40 12.01 -10.55 -1.99
C LEU A 40 10.68 -11.27 -1.75
N SER A 41 9.86 -10.71 -0.87
CA SER A 41 8.54 -11.25 -0.52
C SER A 41 7.43 -10.52 -1.27
N VAL A 42 6.46 -11.29 -1.78
CA VAL A 42 5.26 -10.79 -2.47
C VAL A 42 4.03 -11.55 -1.99
N SER A 43 2.91 -10.84 -1.81
CA SER A 43 1.59 -11.43 -1.50
C SER A 43 0.61 -11.21 -2.65
N GLY A 44 -0.05 -12.29 -3.07
CA GLY A 44 -0.95 -12.29 -4.22
C GLY A 44 -2.15 -11.36 -4.08
N HIS A 45 -2.75 -11.28 -2.89
CA HIS A 45 -3.93 -10.45 -2.63
C HIS A 45 -3.69 -8.93 -2.78
N LYS A 46 -2.44 -8.48 -2.83
CA LYS A 46 -2.09 -7.07 -3.08
C LYS A 46 -2.01 -6.71 -4.56
N ILE A 47 -2.13 -7.73 -5.40
CA ILE A 47 -2.12 -7.62 -6.86
C ILE A 47 -3.35 -8.29 -7.49
N HIS A 48 -4.48 -8.30 -6.77
CA HIS A 48 -5.75 -8.92 -7.19
C HIS A 48 -5.68 -10.44 -7.42
N GLY A 49 -4.65 -11.10 -6.90
CA GLY A 49 -4.54 -12.56 -6.86
C GLY A 49 -5.23 -13.16 -5.62
N PRO A 50 -5.35 -14.50 -5.55
CA PRO A 50 -6.01 -15.18 -4.44
C PRO A 50 -5.33 -14.91 -3.10
N LYS A 51 -6.15 -14.77 -2.02
CA LYS A 51 -5.64 -14.72 -0.64
C LYS A 51 -4.91 -16.03 -0.29
N GLY A 52 -3.90 -15.94 0.56
CA GLY A 52 -3.10 -17.10 0.96
C GLY A 52 -2.06 -17.54 -0.09
N SER A 53 -1.96 -16.84 -1.23
CA SER A 53 -0.92 -17.05 -2.24
C SER A 53 0.12 -15.94 -2.21
N GLY A 54 1.32 -16.27 -2.64
CA GLY A 54 2.45 -15.34 -2.73
C GLY A 54 3.71 -16.08 -3.15
N PHE A 55 4.82 -15.38 -3.22
CA PHE A 55 6.11 -16.00 -3.49
C PHE A 55 7.25 -15.31 -2.73
N LEU A 56 8.30 -16.06 -2.52
CA LEU A 56 9.60 -15.57 -2.05
C LEU A 56 10.62 -15.77 -3.17
N PHE A 57 11.16 -14.67 -3.70
CA PHE A 57 12.36 -14.75 -4.53
C PHE A 57 13.57 -14.96 -3.64
N ILE A 58 14.44 -15.90 -4.04
CA ILE A 58 15.69 -16.21 -3.36
C ILE A 58 16.80 -16.15 -4.41
N ASN A 59 17.80 -15.31 -4.18
CA ASN A 59 18.98 -15.23 -5.05
C ASN A 59 19.76 -16.55 -4.99
N ASP A 60 20.30 -16.97 -6.12
CA ASP A 60 21.01 -18.26 -6.27
C ASP A 60 22.17 -18.44 -5.29
N LYS A 61 22.77 -17.33 -4.83
CA LYS A 61 23.86 -17.31 -3.84
C LYS A 61 23.39 -17.28 -2.38
N THR A 62 22.08 -17.19 -2.15
CA THR A 62 21.48 -17.09 -0.82
C THR A 62 20.96 -18.44 -0.38
N ARG A 63 21.36 -18.86 0.81
CA ARG A 63 20.86 -20.09 1.44
C ARG A 63 20.00 -19.72 2.63
N ILE A 64 18.81 -20.30 2.68
CA ILE A 64 17.91 -20.22 3.84
C ILE A 64 17.67 -21.60 4.39
N LYS A 65 17.40 -21.70 5.68
CA LYS A 65 17.01 -22.96 6.32
C LYS A 65 15.48 -23.10 6.28
N PRO A 66 14.94 -24.27 5.93
CA PRO A 66 13.50 -24.54 6.06
C PRO A 66 13.06 -24.37 7.52
N ILE A 67 11.85 -23.89 7.71
CA ILE A 67 11.18 -23.81 9.02
C ILE A 67 9.93 -24.68 9.07
N ILE A 68 9.46 -25.16 7.91
CA ILE A 68 8.35 -26.12 7.78
C ILE A 68 8.90 -27.38 7.13
N TYR A 69 9.01 -28.42 7.91
CA TYR A 69 9.61 -29.71 7.52
C TYR A 69 8.57 -30.72 7.07
N GLY A 70 8.97 -31.74 6.30
CA GLY A 70 8.14 -32.83 5.79
C GLY A 70 8.60 -33.29 4.42
N GLY A 71 7.74 -33.22 3.41
CA GLY A 71 8.06 -33.60 2.03
C GLY A 71 9.01 -32.65 1.31
N GLY A 72 9.39 -33.01 0.08
CA GLY A 72 10.39 -32.29 -0.74
C GLY A 72 9.84 -31.11 -1.55
N GLN A 73 8.60 -30.61 -1.28
CA GLN A 73 8.00 -29.53 -2.02
C GLN A 73 8.83 -28.25 -1.92
N GLN A 74 8.72 -27.37 -2.92
CA GLN A 74 9.51 -26.14 -3.03
C GLN A 74 11.03 -26.40 -2.86
N LYS A 75 11.52 -27.50 -3.46
CA LYS A 75 12.94 -27.93 -3.35
C LYS A 75 13.39 -28.17 -1.90
N GLY A 76 12.49 -28.67 -1.06
CA GLY A 76 12.73 -28.91 0.36
C GLY A 76 12.72 -27.69 1.26
N MET A 77 12.45 -26.51 0.72
CA MET A 77 12.45 -25.28 1.52
C MET A 77 11.14 -25.03 2.27
N ARG A 78 10.02 -25.56 1.76
CA ARG A 78 8.71 -25.42 2.39
C ARG A 78 7.86 -26.63 2.04
N SER A 79 7.68 -27.50 2.99
CA SER A 79 6.90 -28.74 2.83
C SER A 79 5.40 -28.45 2.80
N GLY A 80 4.64 -29.37 2.19
CA GLY A 80 3.20 -29.33 2.01
C GLY A 80 2.82 -29.21 0.54
N THR A 81 1.75 -29.88 0.16
CA THR A 81 1.23 -29.93 -1.21
C THR A 81 0.98 -28.51 -1.71
N GLU A 82 1.38 -28.25 -2.93
CA GLU A 82 1.21 -26.96 -3.57
C GLU A 82 -0.27 -26.65 -3.82
N ASN A 83 -0.71 -25.44 -3.46
CA ASN A 83 -2.04 -24.94 -3.78
C ASN A 83 -2.07 -24.50 -5.25
N VAL A 84 -2.19 -25.47 -6.16
CA VAL A 84 -2.15 -25.23 -7.62
C VAL A 84 -3.19 -24.20 -8.08
N PRO A 85 -4.47 -24.24 -7.63
CA PRO A 85 -5.44 -23.21 -8.00
C PRO A 85 -5.00 -21.79 -7.62
N ALA A 86 -4.50 -21.60 -6.41
CA ALA A 86 -4.04 -20.29 -5.95
C ALA A 86 -2.77 -19.83 -6.67
N ILE A 87 -1.87 -20.73 -7.01
CA ILE A 87 -0.67 -20.44 -7.80
C ILE A 87 -1.06 -20.02 -9.23
N ALA A 88 -2.00 -20.73 -9.85
CA ALA A 88 -2.51 -20.37 -11.17
C ALA A 88 -3.20 -19.01 -11.19
N GLY A 89 -4.02 -18.71 -10.16
CA GLY A 89 -4.62 -17.38 -9.98
C GLY A 89 -3.60 -16.28 -9.75
N LEU A 90 -2.55 -16.53 -8.96
CA LEU A 90 -1.43 -15.62 -8.78
C LEU A 90 -0.71 -15.36 -10.11
N ALA A 91 -0.43 -16.39 -10.89
CA ALA A 91 0.23 -16.26 -12.19
C ALA A 91 -0.62 -15.43 -13.17
N THR A 92 -1.94 -15.61 -13.16
CA THR A 92 -2.88 -14.80 -13.95
C THR A 92 -2.84 -13.34 -13.53
N ALA A 93 -2.91 -13.05 -12.23
CA ALA A 93 -2.81 -11.68 -11.71
C ALA A 93 -1.51 -11.00 -12.15
N VAL A 94 -0.37 -11.69 -12.05
CA VAL A 94 0.93 -11.17 -12.52
C VAL A 94 0.91 -10.86 -14.02
N LYS A 95 0.37 -11.77 -14.86
CA LYS A 95 0.27 -11.57 -16.30
C LYS A 95 -0.61 -10.37 -16.66
N LEU A 96 -1.73 -10.18 -15.96
CA LEU A 96 -2.65 -9.06 -16.19
C LEU A 96 -2.04 -7.71 -15.82
N ILE A 97 -1.16 -7.68 -14.83
CA ILE A 97 -0.49 -6.45 -14.40
C ILE A 97 0.69 -6.13 -15.34
N TYR A 98 1.59 -7.08 -15.54
CA TYR A 98 2.82 -6.88 -16.32
C TYR A 98 2.64 -7.19 -17.81
N ASN A 99 1.51 -6.78 -18.37
CA ASN A 99 1.25 -6.80 -19.80
C ASN A 99 1.84 -5.57 -20.50
N ASN A 100 1.52 -5.39 -21.78
CA ASN A 100 2.00 -4.27 -22.60
C ASN A 100 1.52 -2.90 -22.08
N ASP A 101 0.43 -2.87 -21.28
CA ASP A 101 -0.20 -1.64 -20.77
C ASP A 101 0.32 -1.25 -19.38
N PHE A 102 1.32 -1.94 -18.84
CA PHE A 102 1.82 -1.70 -17.48
C PHE A 102 2.18 -0.23 -17.24
N GLU A 103 2.96 0.38 -18.12
CA GLU A 103 3.42 1.76 -17.97
C GLU A 103 2.27 2.75 -18.03
N SER A 104 1.31 2.55 -18.94
CA SER A 104 0.13 3.41 -19.05
C SER A 104 -0.78 3.30 -17.82
N LYS A 105 -0.94 2.10 -17.26
CA LYS A 105 -1.70 1.89 -16.01
C LYS A 105 -1.04 2.60 -14.82
N ILE A 106 0.28 2.57 -14.73
CA ILE A 106 1.01 3.28 -13.67
C ILE A 106 0.92 4.79 -13.85
N ALA A 107 1.07 5.29 -15.08
CA ALA A 107 0.89 6.70 -15.39
C ALA A 107 -0.51 7.18 -14.99
N HIS A 108 -1.55 6.44 -15.37
CA HIS A 108 -2.92 6.73 -14.98
C HIS A 108 -3.13 6.79 -13.46
N LEU A 109 -2.53 5.88 -12.69
CA LEU A 109 -2.59 5.94 -11.22
C LEU A 109 -1.93 7.21 -10.67
N TYR A 110 -0.83 7.69 -11.26
CA TYR A 110 -0.21 8.95 -10.87
C TYR A 110 -1.09 10.14 -11.21
N GLU A 111 -1.72 10.16 -12.38
CA GLU A 111 -2.68 11.19 -12.77
C GLU A 111 -3.86 11.28 -11.82
N LEU A 112 -4.48 10.14 -11.49
CA LEU A 112 -5.58 10.07 -10.52
C LEU A 112 -5.15 10.53 -9.13
N LYS A 113 -3.97 10.10 -8.68
CA LYS A 113 -3.41 10.51 -7.39
C LYS A 113 -3.22 12.02 -7.32
N ASP A 114 -2.56 12.59 -8.34
CA ASP A 114 -2.23 14.01 -8.36
C ASP A 114 -3.52 14.85 -8.47
N TYR A 115 -4.48 14.44 -9.30
CA TYR A 115 -5.79 15.03 -9.35
C TYR A 115 -6.50 15.02 -7.98
N PHE A 116 -6.50 13.87 -7.29
CA PHE A 116 -7.16 13.74 -6.00
C PHE A 116 -6.50 14.59 -4.92
N ILE A 117 -5.17 14.70 -4.94
CA ILE A 117 -4.41 15.60 -4.06
C ILE A 117 -4.80 17.06 -4.33
N ASP A 118 -4.85 17.49 -5.60
CA ASP A 118 -5.25 18.84 -5.98
C ASP A 118 -6.65 19.20 -5.48
N GLU A 119 -7.60 18.27 -5.56
CA GLU A 119 -8.96 18.49 -5.06
C GLU A 119 -9.05 18.49 -3.53
N LEU A 120 -8.30 17.63 -2.84
CA LEU A 120 -8.24 17.62 -1.38
C LEU A 120 -7.62 18.90 -0.81
N GLU A 121 -6.58 19.44 -1.45
CA GLU A 121 -5.92 20.69 -1.04
C GLU A 121 -6.83 21.93 -1.15
N LYS A 122 -7.91 21.88 -1.95
CA LYS A 122 -8.92 22.95 -2.02
C LYS A 122 -9.91 22.91 -0.86
N LEU A 123 -9.97 21.80 -0.11
CA LEU A 123 -10.91 21.69 1.00
C LEU A 123 -10.34 22.40 2.24
N PRO A 124 -11.18 23.16 2.99
CA PRO A 124 -10.71 23.87 4.18
C PRO A 124 -10.29 22.87 5.27
N ASP A 125 -9.19 23.20 5.97
CA ASP A 125 -8.66 22.42 7.09
C ASP A 125 -8.36 20.94 6.74
N VAL A 126 -7.90 20.71 5.53
CA VAL A 126 -7.38 19.43 5.06
C VAL A 126 -5.89 19.55 4.80
N GLN A 127 -5.12 18.63 5.36
CA GLN A 127 -3.68 18.52 5.12
C GLN A 127 -3.40 17.22 4.38
N VAL A 128 -2.85 17.30 3.18
CA VAL A 128 -2.38 16.13 2.44
C VAL A 128 -0.98 15.75 2.89
N ASN A 129 -0.79 14.47 3.25
CA ASN A 129 0.47 13.93 3.75
C ASN A 129 1.28 13.21 2.66
N SER A 130 0.65 12.92 1.51
CA SER A 130 1.28 12.31 0.34
C SER A 130 1.87 13.36 -0.58
N LYS A 131 2.96 13.01 -1.27
CA LYS A 131 3.58 13.87 -2.29
C LYS A 131 3.00 13.57 -3.67
N LYS A 132 2.94 14.58 -4.53
CA LYS A 132 2.59 14.44 -5.95
C LYS A 132 3.71 13.76 -6.74
N GLY A 133 3.37 13.32 -7.93
CA GLY A 133 4.30 12.70 -8.85
C GLY A 133 4.94 11.43 -8.31
N MET A 134 6.15 11.15 -8.75
CA MET A 134 6.88 9.91 -8.45
C MET A 134 7.55 9.87 -7.08
N ASP A 135 7.42 10.92 -6.27
CA ASP A 135 8.02 11.02 -4.93
C ASP A 135 7.26 10.20 -3.87
N SER A 136 6.08 9.69 -4.21
CA SER A 136 5.31 8.77 -3.37
C SER A 136 4.63 7.68 -4.18
N ALA A 137 4.10 6.66 -3.51
CA ALA A 137 3.43 5.53 -4.14
C ALA A 137 2.20 5.98 -4.96
N PRO A 138 2.00 5.46 -6.19
CA PRO A 138 0.93 5.91 -7.08
C PRO A 138 -0.47 5.54 -6.56
N GLN A 139 -0.59 4.50 -5.77
CA GLN A 139 -1.86 3.92 -5.35
C GLN A 139 -2.34 4.38 -3.97
N ILE A 140 -1.67 5.34 -3.32
CA ILE A 140 -2.00 5.72 -1.94
C ILE A 140 -1.97 7.25 -1.80
N VAL A 141 -3.06 7.78 -1.22
CA VAL A 141 -3.13 9.16 -0.72
C VAL A 141 -3.48 9.12 0.77
N SER A 142 -2.67 9.79 1.59
CA SER A 142 -2.93 10.02 3.01
C SER A 142 -3.28 11.48 3.21
N ALA A 143 -4.40 11.74 3.88
CA ALA A 143 -4.87 13.08 4.17
C ALA A 143 -5.45 13.16 5.58
N SER A 144 -5.18 14.26 6.27
CA SER A 144 -5.68 14.58 7.61
C SER A 144 -6.78 15.64 7.53
N PHE A 145 -7.87 15.41 8.22
CA PHE A 145 -9.08 16.23 8.22
C PHE A 145 -9.24 16.91 9.58
N LYS A 146 -8.64 18.07 9.75
CA LYS A 146 -8.61 18.78 11.03
C LYS A 146 -10.03 19.00 11.57
N GLY A 147 -10.20 18.72 12.87
CA GLY A 147 -11.48 18.85 13.55
C GLY A 147 -12.47 17.70 13.32
N VAL A 148 -12.06 16.58 12.68
CA VAL A 148 -12.89 15.39 12.54
C VAL A 148 -12.08 14.15 12.90
N ARG A 149 -12.60 13.28 13.75
CA ARG A 149 -11.96 12.01 14.06
C ARG A 149 -12.01 11.09 12.84
N ALA A 150 -10.88 10.45 12.54
CA ALA A 150 -10.75 9.55 11.39
C ALA A 150 -11.79 8.43 11.38
N GLU A 151 -12.09 7.84 12.53
CA GLU A 151 -13.07 6.77 12.68
C GLU A 151 -14.50 7.24 12.33
N VAL A 152 -14.89 8.44 12.79
CA VAL A 152 -16.20 9.03 12.49
C VAL A 152 -16.34 9.31 10.99
N LEU A 153 -15.30 9.90 10.39
CA LEU A 153 -15.31 10.18 8.95
C LEU A 153 -15.29 8.90 8.12
N LEU A 154 -14.55 7.87 8.56
CA LEU A 154 -14.50 6.57 7.90
C LEU A 154 -15.90 5.96 7.80
N HIS A 155 -16.63 5.84 8.92
CA HIS A 155 -17.97 5.27 8.90
C HIS A 155 -18.98 6.13 8.14
N SER A 156 -18.84 7.47 8.19
CA SER A 156 -19.69 8.36 7.39
C SER A 156 -19.45 8.22 5.88
N LEU A 157 -18.23 7.90 5.46
CA LEU A 157 -17.89 7.60 4.07
C LEU A 157 -18.37 6.18 3.69
N GLU A 158 -18.25 5.20 4.58
CA GLU A 158 -18.73 3.84 4.40
C GLU A 158 -20.24 3.81 4.13
N ASP A 159 -21.04 4.61 4.88
CA ASP A 159 -22.48 4.80 4.65
C ASP A 159 -22.81 5.35 3.25
N LYS A 160 -21.84 5.97 2.58
CA LYS A 160 -21.93 6.47 1.20
C LYS A 160 -21.29 5.52 0.17
N GLY A 161 -20.88 4.31 0.58
CA GLY A 161 -20.24 3.33 -0.27
C GLY A 161 -18.76 3.62 -0.56
N ILE A 162 -18.12 4.53 0.19
CA ILE A 162 -16.72 4.90 0.04
C ILE A 162 -15.92 4.22 1.14
N TYR A 163 -15.07 3.25 0.77
CA TYR A 163 -14.28 2.46 1.71
C TYR A 163 -12.84 2.97 1.79
N VAL A 164 -12.48 3.46 2.96
CA VAL A 164 -11.16 4.03 3.27
C VAL A 164 -10.54 3.35 4.49
N SER A 165 -9.37 3.79 4.92
CA SER A 165 -8.70 3.21 6.10
C SER A 165 -8.18 4.31 7.02
N SER A 166 -8.41 4.17 8.32
CA SER A 166 -7.93 5.08 9.38
C SER A 166 -6.58 4.65 9.98
N GLY A 167 -5.86 3.73 9.33
CA GLY A 167 -4.58 3.23 9.84
C GLY A 167 -4.04 2.11 8.95
N SER A 168 -3.11 1.28 9.46
CA SER A 168 -2.76 0.05 8.78
C SER A 168 -3.84 -1.01 8.99
N ALA A 169 -4.21 -1.73 7.94
CA ALA A 169 -5.19 -2.83 8.03
C ALA A 169 -4.80 -3.90 9.07
N CYS A 170 -3.50 -4.07 9.34
CA CYS A 170 -2.98 -5.04 10.31
C CYS A 170 -3.09 -4.57 11.77
N SER A 171 -3.28 -3.28 12.02
CA SER A 171 -3.37 -2.70 13.37
C SER A 171 -4.76 -2.16 13.71
N SER A 172 -5.76 -2.36 12.85
CA SER A 172 -7.13 -1.90 13.06
C SER A 172 -7.78 -2.42 14.35
N ASN A 173 -7.31 -3.55 14.90
CA ASN A 173 -7.82 -4.14 16.14
C ASN A 173 -7.06 -3.67 17.39
N LYS A 174 -6.08 -2.78 17.28
CA LYS A 174 -5.36 -2.23 18.44
C LYS A 174 -5.53 -0.71 18.44
N PRO A 175 -6.21 -0.14 19.45
CA PRO A 175 -6.25 1.30 19.62
C PRO A 175 -4.82 1.81 19.85
N GLY A 176 -4.30 2.59 18.92
CA GLY A 176 -2.95 3.16 19.02
C GLY A 176 -2.67 4.09 17.84
N LEU A 177 -1.81 5.08 18.10
CA LEU A 177 -1.37 6.00 17.08
C LEU A 177 -0.58 5.27 15.99
N SER A 178 -0.78 5.65 14.74
CA SER A 178 -0.05 5.07 13.60
C SER A 178 1.44 5.40 13.71
N ASN A 179 2.28 4.38 13.92
CA ASN A 179 3.74 4.55 13.94
C ASN A 179 4.28 5.18 12.65
N THR A 180 3.62 4.95 11.52
CA THR A 180 3.99 5.55 10.24
C THR A 180 3.76 7.06 10.26
N LEU A 181 2.60 7.52 10.75
CA LEU A 181 2.27 8.94 10.83
C LEU A 181 3.19 9.66 11.84
N VAL A 182 3.49 9.02 12.96
CA VAL A 182 4.48 9.54 13.92
C VAL A 182 5.87 9.64 13.29
N ALA A 183 6.30 8.61 12.55
CA ALA A 183 7.62 8.57 11.93
C ALA A 183 7.83 9.60 10.80
N ILE A 184 6.76 10.03 10.13
CA ILE A 184 6.81 11.12 9.15
C ILE A 184 6.71 12.51 9.79
N GLY A 185 6.60 12.59 11.13
CA GLY A 185 6.57 13.84 11.87
C GLY A 185 5.22 14.56 11.84
N LEU A 186 4.12 13.84 11.67
CA LEU A 186 2.79 14.44 11.67
C LEU A 186 2.44 14.95 13.07
N ASP A 187 1.83 16.14 13.14
CA ASP A 187 1.37 16.74 14.40
C ASP A 187 0.39 15.82 15.13
N LYS A 188 0.52 15.76 16.47
CA LYS A 188 -0.29 14.87 17.30
C LYS A 188 -1.79 15.04 17.10
N GLU A 189 -2.25 16.28 16.88
CA GLU A 189 -3.65 16.61 16.63
C GLU A 189 -4.21 15.98 15.34
N LEU A 190 -3.33 15.69 14.37
CA LEU A 190 -3.68 15.14 13.07
C LEU A 190 -3.63 13.61 13.03
N LEU A 191 -2.99 12.97 14.01
CA LEU A 191 -2.82 11.51 14.01
C LEU A 191 -4.17 10.78 14.05
N ASP A 192 -5.14 11.29 14.82
CA ASP A 192 -6.49 10.71 14.95
C ASP A 192 -7.50 11.27 13.91
N SER A 193 -7.04 12.10 12.98
CA SER A 193 -7.86 12.70 11.93
C SER A 193 -7.41 12.31 10.52
N THR A 194 -6.54 11.31 10.40
CA THR A 194 -5.90 10.93 9.13
C THR A 194 -6.56 9.70 8.52
N LEU A 195 -6.97 9.81 7.26
CA LEU A 195 -7.44 8.71 6.42
C LEU A 195 -6.44 8.37 5.32
N ARG A 196 -6.45 7.11 4.90
CA ARG A 196 -5.74 6.62 3.74
C ARG A 196 -6.72 6.19 2.66
N PHE A 197 -6.62 6.81 1.52
CA PHE A 197 -7.30 6.42 0.29
C PHE A 197 -6.37 5.51 -0.51
N SER A 198 -6.93 4.47 -1.11
CA SER A 198 -6.15 3.49 -1.88
C SER A 198 -6.82 3.29 -3.24
N PHE A 199 -6.01 3.35 -4.30
CA PHE A 199 -6.45 3.22 -5.70
C PHE A 199 -6.00 1.90 -6.29
N CYS A 200 -6.71 1.45 -7.31
CA CYS A 200 -6.30 0.34 -8.16
C CYS A 200 -6.39 0.75 -9.64
N TYR A 201 -6.07 -0.17 -10.53
CA TYR A 201 -6.06 0.11 -11.98
C TYR A 201 -7.47 0.37 -12.56
N GLU A 202 -8.51 -0.09 -11.86
CA GLU A 202 -9.91 0.12 -12.23
C GLU A 202 -10.52 1.37 -11.61
N THR A 203 -9.81 2.06 -10.71
CA THR A 203 -10.29 3.32 -10.11
C THR A 203 -10.48 4.38 -11.18
N THR A 204 -11.64 5.04 -11.17
CA THR A 204 -12.01 6.06 -12.14
C THR A 204 -11.95 7.46 -11.55
N LYS A 205 -11.90 8.46 -12.42
CA LYS A 205 -11.93 9.87 -12.01
C LYS A 205 -13.27 10.24 -11.37
N GLU A 206 -14.35 9.68 -11.88
CA GLU A 206 -15.72 9.88 -11.38
C GLU A 206 -15.88 9.39 -9.94
N GLU A 207 -15.24 8.28 -9.56
CA GLU A 207 -15.22 7.79 -8.18
C GLU A 207 -14.50 8.79 -7.25
N LEU A 208 -13.42 9.40 -7.72
CA LEU A 208 -12.71 10.43 -6.97
C LEU A 208 -13.50 11.72 -6.85
N GLU A 209 -14.17 12.16 -7.92
CA GLU A 209 -15.08 13.31 -7.91
C GLU A 209 -16.23 13.10 -6.93
N TYR A 210 -16.87 11.93 -6.95
CA TYR A 210 -17.90 11.55 -5.99
C TYR A 210 -17.38 11.59 -4.55
N THR A 211 -16.15 11.10 -4.33
CA THR A 211 -15.51 11.12 -3.01
C THR A 211 -15.28 12.55 -2.52
N ILE A 212 -14.80 13.45 -3.38
CA ILE A 212 -14.59 14.87 -3.06
C ILE A 212 -15.89 15.57 -2.74
N GLU A 213 -16.95 15.37 -3.55
CA GLU A 213 -18.26 15.96 -3.30
C GLU A 213 -18.88 15.46 -1.99
N THR A 214 -18.69 14.17 -1.67
CA THR A 214 -19.13 13.60 -0.40
C THR A 214 -18.37 14.22 0.78
N LEU A 215 -17.07 14.41 0.67
CA LEU A 215 -16.26 15.09 1.68
C LEU A 215 -16.70 16.54 1.91
N LYS A 216 -17.00 17.31 0.83
CA LYS A 216 -17.53 18.67 0.93
C LYS A 216 -18.83 18.75 1.72
N GLN A 217 -19.68 17.74 1.62
CA GLN A 217 -20.96 17.67 2.37
C GLN A 217 -20.74 17.25 3.82
N LEU A 218 -19.90 16.23 4.06
CA LEU A 218 -19.72 15.63 5.39
C LEU A 218 -18.88 16.49 6.33
N LEU A 219 -17.77 17.07 5.85
CA LEU A 219 -16.80 17.76 6.72
C LEU A 219 -17.43 18.94 7.50
N PRO A 220 -18.24 19.86 6.88
CA PRO A 220 -18.85 20.95 7.63
C PRO A 220 -19.85 20.47 8.69
N MET A 221 -20.54 19.35 8.43
CA MET A 221 -21.49 18.76 9.36
C MET A 221 -20.75 18.13 10.55
N LEU A 222 -19.76 17.27 10.29
CA LEU A 222 -19.04 16.54 11.33
C LEU A 222 -18.25 17.46 12.26
N ARG A 223 -17.68 18.54 11.74
CA ARG A 223 -16.95 19.55 12.54
C ARG A 223 -17.84 20.27 13.56
N LYS A 224 -19.16 20.39 13.32
CA LYS A 224 -20.09 20.99 14.29
C LYS A 224 -20.27 20.14 15.55
N TYR A 225 -20.06 18.83 15.46
CA TYR A 225 -20.26 17.89 16.56
C TYR A 225 -18.97 17.50 17.28
N THR A 226 -17.82 18.05 16.86
CA THR A 226 -16.55 17.81 17.54
C THR A 226 -16.55 18.60 18.86
N ARG A 227 -16.58 17.90 20.00
CA ARG A 227 -16.41 18.56 21.31
C ARG A 227 -15.02 19.19 21.36
N ARG A 228 -14.99 20.46 21.73
CA ARG A 228 -13.77 21.19 22.08
C ARG A 228 -13.14 20.62 23.35
#